data_42793a1d202edcff75a8273e00dbf298
#
_entry.id   42793a1d202edcff75a8273e00dbf298
#
_cell.length_a   1.000
_cell.length_b   1.000
_cell.length_c   1.000
_cell.angle_alpha   90.00
_cell.angle_beta   90.00
_cell.angle_gamma   90.00
#
_symmetry.space_group_name_H-M   'P 1'
#
loop_
_entity.id
_entity.type
_entity.pdbx_description
1 polymer ?
#
loop_
_entity_poly.entity_id
_entity_poly.type
_entity_poly.pdbx_seq_one_letter_code
_entity_poly.pdbx_strand_id
1 'polypeptide(L)'
;MRLAPILPRIYRAEYQGLHELAMAFVRIQEYSDGAHYHRKIFELEAFIEDWRERKGEGEFSYPKRWNGYNVAGAVITEWLSRVQAESKIRPEEAQLLSALKGAAGAPPWGDLYLFGVCDEEGPAEKDLVTEHETAHAFFHLFDRYRRRAHAFVGELPRDFRLRAEAVLRGKGYHRSAFPDEIQAYLSTGDPDHGMLGLKTLGCRIKQVPALEALRGHFLDWKRRVAG
;
A
#
# COMPACT_ATOMS: atom_id res chain seq x y z
N MET A 1 13.73 10.84 -8.75
CA MET A 1 12.36 10.77 -8.20
C MET A 1 11.62 12.08 -8.45
N ARG A 2 10.34 12.03 -8.83
CA ARG A 2 9.42 13.18 -8.93
C ARG A 2 8.27 12.98 -7.94
N LEU A 3 7.90 13.99 -7.16
CA LEU A 3 6.74 13.96 -6.27
C LEU A 3 5.70 14.97 -6.76
N ALA A 4 4.45 14.55 -6.86
CA ALA A 4 3.35 15.41 -7.27
C ALA A 4 2.04 15.06 -6.50
N PRO A 5 1.22 16.07 -6.16
CA PRO A 5 -0.13 15.83 -5.72
C PRO A 5 -0.95 15.31 -6.92
N ILE A 6 -1.76 14.27 -6.69
CA ILE A 6 -2.68 13.72 -7.70
C ILE A 6 -4.14 14.03 -7.37
N LEU A 7 -4.43 14.18 -6.08
CA LEU A 7 -5.69 14.60 -5.49
C LEU A 7 -5.40 15.41 -4.22
N PRO A 8 -6.34 16.16 -3.67
CA PRO A 8 -6.13 16.84 -2.39
C PRO A 8 -5.62 15.89 -1.31
N ARG A 9 -4.48 16.21 -0.70
CA ARG A 9 -3.79 15.43 0.36
C ARG A 9 -3.24 14.07 -0.08
N ILE A 10 -3.25 13.71 -1.37
CA ILE A 10 -2.72 12.46 -1.91
C ILE A 10 -1.56 12.77 -2.83
N TYR A 11 -0.39 12.25 -2.49
CA TYR A 11 0.87 12.49 -3.17
C TYR A 11 1.41 11.21 -3.79
N ARG A 12 1.88 11.32 -5.04
CA ARG A 12 2.52 10.23 -5.78
C ARG A 12 3.99 10.54 -6.00
N ALA A 13 4.85 9.64 -5.52
CA ALA A 13 6.28 9.64 -5.80
C ALA A 13 6.57 8.70 -6.98
N GLU A 14 7.18 9.21 -8.04
CA GLU A 14 7.51 8.46 -9.26
C GLU A 14 9.01 8.20 -9.32
N TYR A 15 9.37 6.95 -9.53
CA TYR A 15 10.74 6.46 -9.63
C TYR A 15 10.99 5.83 -11.00
N GLN A 16 12.25 5.77 -11.42
CA GLN A 16 12.62 5.14 -12.70
C GLN A 16 12.64 3.60 -12.57
N GLY A 17 13.10 3.08 -11.44
CA GLY A 17 13.26 1.65 -11.21
C GLY A 17 12.68 1.17 -9.87
N LEU A 18 12.24 -0.11 -9.85
CA LEU A 18 11.70 -0.78 -8.67
C LEU A 18 12.67 -0.78 -7.49
N HIS A 19 13.98 -0.90 -7.75
CA HIS A 19 14.97 -0.90 -6.68
C HIS A 19 15.03 0.44 -5.95
N GLU A 20 15.08 1.56 -6.69
CA GLU A 20 15.10 2.91 -6.11
C GLU A 20 13.82 3.17 -5.29
N LEU A 21 12.68 2.80 -5.85
CA LEU A 21 11.40 2.89 -5.19
C LEU A 21 11.38 2.11 -3.87
N ALA A 22 11.82 0.85 -3.91
CA ALA A 22 11.87 0.00 -2.73
C ALA A 22 12.80 0.58 -1.65
N MET A 23 13.99 1.07 -2.02
CA MET A 23 14.95 1.62 -1.04
C MET A 23 14.43 2.85 -0.32
N ALA A 24 13.56 3.63 -0.96
CA ALA A 24 12.95 4.80 -0.33
C ALA A 24 11.78 4.44 0.62
N PHE A 25 11.10 3.31 0.39
CA PHE A 25 9.87 2.98 1.11
C PHE A 25 9.98 1.80 2.08
N VAL A 26 10.87 0.84 1.85
CA VAL A 26 10.85 -0.46 2.53
C VAL A 26 10.77 -0.37 4.06
N ARG A 27 11.54 0.51 4.70
CA ARG A 27 11.54 0.61 6.16
C ARG A 27 10.25 1.22 6.70
N ILE A 28 9.67 2.17 5.99
CA ILE A 28 8.39 2.81 6.35
C ILE A 28 7.23 1.85 6.08
N GLN A 29 7.26 1.15 4.95
CA GLN A 29 6.23 0.18 4.56
C GLN A 29 6.19 -1.01 5.52
N GLU A 30 7.34 -1.61 5.81
CA GLU A 30 7.42 -2.74 6.73
C GLU A 30 7.07 -2.34 8.17
N TYR A 31 7.38 -1.09 8.56
CA TYR A 31 6.93 -0.52 9.82
C TYR A 31 5.40 -0.38 9.86
N SER A 32 4.76 0.00 8.75
CA SER A 32 3.31 0.12 8.63
C SER A 32 2.61 -1.25 8.62
N ASP A 33 2.97 -2.10 7.67
CA ASP A 33 2.14 -3.23 7.24
C ASP A 33 2.85 -4.58 7.26
N GLY A 34 4.16 -4.60 7.48
CA GLY A 34 4.97 -5.82 7.50
C GLY A 34 4.67 -6.72 8.70
N ALA A 35 4.42 -8.01 8.47
CA ALA A 35 4.08 -8.95 9.54
C ALA A 35 5.18 -9.10 10.60
N HIS A 36 6.45 -9.01 10.20
CA HIS A 36 7.60 -9.21 11.08
C HIS A 36 8.13 -7.91 11.71
N TYR A 37 7.93 -6.80 11.00
CA TYR A 37 8.50 -5.50 11.34
C TYR A 37 7.46 -4.44 11.73
N HIS A 38 6.20 -4.84 11.86
CA HIS A 38 5.11 -3.94 12.25
C HIS A 38 5.47 -3.16 13.54
N ARG A 39 5.50 -1.83 13.41
CA ARG A 39 5.84 -0.89 14.49
C ARG A 39 7.25 -1.09 15.11
N LYS A 40 8.18 -1.67 14.36
CA LYS A 40 9.59 -1.82 14.78
C LYS A 40 10.49 -0.94 13.91
N ILE A 41 11.47 -0.29 14.54
CA ILE A 41 12.58 0.33 13.82
C ILE A 41 13.65 -0.74 13.60
N PHE A 42 14.24 -0.77 12.42
CA PHE A 42 15.25 -1.75 12.02
C PHE A 42 16.24 -1.15 11.03
N GLU A 43 17.44 -1.73 10.97
CA GLU A 43 18.43 -1.41 9.96
C GLU A 43 18.13 -2.19 8.66
N LEU A 44 18.31 -1.53 7.52
CA LEU A 44 17.97 -2.13 6.22
C LEU A 44 18.82 -3.38 5.94
N GLU A 45 20.07 -3.36 6.33
CA GLU A 45 21.00 -4.47 6.15
C GLU A 45 20.51 -5.74 6.90
N ALA A 46 20.05 -5.57 8.13
CA ALA A 46 19.46 -6.66 8.90
C ALA A 46 18.16 -7.20 8.29
N PHE A 47 17.33 -6.31 7.74
CA PHE A 47 16.13 -6.71 6.98
C PHE A 47 16.47 -7.49 5.72
N ILE A 48 17.51 -7.08 4.97
CA ILE A 48 17.95 -7.77 3.77
C ILE A 48 18.40 -9.20 4.07
N GLU A 49 19.18 -9.39 5.16
CA GLU A 49 19.62 -10.71 5.59
C GLU A 49 18.45 -11.59 6.02
N ASP A 50 17.59 -11.10 6.91
CA ASP A 50 16.37 -11.77 7.36
C ASP A 50 15.44 -12.14 6.19
N TRP A 51 15.32 -11.25 5.19
CA TRP A 51 14.55 -11.52 3.99
C TRP A 51 15.13 -12.69 3.20
N ARG A 52 16.44 -12.68 2.94
CA ARG A 52 17.14 -13.77 2.23
C ARG A 52 16.97 -15.11 2.93
N GLU A 53 17.16 -15.14 4.25
CA GLU A 53 16.98 -16.35 5.05
C GLU A 53 15.54 -16.88 4.99
N ARG A 54 14.55 -16.03 5.23
CA ARG A 54 13.13 -16.42 5.20
C ARG A 54 12.63 -16.87 3.83
N LYS A 55 13.20 -16.33 2.75
CA LYS A 55 12.81 -16.70 1.38
C LYS A 55 13.65 -17.84 0.81
N GLY A 56 14.78 -18.17 1.43
CA GLY A 56 15.72 -19.15 0.89
C GLY A 56 16.38 -18.69 -0.41
N GLU A 57 16.49 -17.38 -0.63
CA GLU A 57 16.99 -16.76 -1.86
C GLU A 57 18.39 -16.18 -1.64
N GLY A 58 19.31 -16.38 -2.59
CA GLY A 58 20.66 -15.82 -2.52
C GLY A 58 20.70 -14.30 -2.75
N GLU A 59 19.67 -13.73 -3.37
CA GLU A 59 19.54 -12.31 -3.67
C GLU A 59 18.43 -11.63 -2.82
N PHE A 60 18.51 -10.30 -2.72
CA PHE A 60 17.45 -9.50 -2.12
C PHE A 60 16.33 -9.23 -3.13
N SER A 61 15.37 -10.13 -3.20
CA SER A 61 14.27 -10.09 -4.19
C SER A 61 13.10 -9.17 -3.81
N TYR A 62 13.12 -8.56 -2.63
CA TYR A 62 12.03 -7.70 -2.14
C TYR A 62 11.57 -6.63 -3.15
N PRO A 63 12.48 -5.86 -3.80
CA PRO A 63 12.06 -4.85 -4.78
C PRO A 63 11.27 -5.39 -5.96
N LYS A 64 11.49 -6.65 -6.33
CA LYS A 64 10.82 -7.30 -7.47
C LYS A 64 9.42 -7.86 -7.12
N ARG A 65 9.00 -7.74 -5.86
CA ARG A 65 7.73 -8.32 -5.39
C ARG A 65 6.59 -7.33 -5.29
N TRP A 66 6.91 -6.05 -5.39
CA TRP A 66 5.96 -4.97 -5.20
C TRP A 66 6.13 -3.90 -6.27
N ASN A 67 5.02 -3.55 -6.94
CA ASN A 67 4.99 -2.55 -8.01
C ASN A 67 4.60 -1.17 -7.47
N GLY A 68 4.08 -1.13 -6.24
CA GLY A 68 3.69 0.07 -5.50
C GLY A 68 4.03 -0.03 -4.03
N TYR A 69 4.16 1.10 -3.40
CA TYR A 69 4.35 1.26 -1.95
C TYR A 69 3.47 2.39 -1.47
N ASN A 70 2.91 2.26 -0.28
CA ASN A 70 2.00 3.26 0.23
C ASN A 70 2.15 3.47 1.73
N VAL A 71 1.82 4.66 2.22
CA VAL A 71 1.85 4.95 3.64
C VAL A 71 1.01 6.18 3.99
N ALA A 72 0.25 6.09 5.07
CA ALA A 72 -0.45 7.23 5.64
C ALA A 72 0.53 8.22 6.28
N GLY A 73 0.31 9.51 6.11
CA GLY A 73 1.20 10.56 6.66
C GLY A 73 1.34 10.53 8.17
N ALA A 74 0.31 10.09 8.90
CA ALA A 74 0.41 9.85 10.34
C ALA A 74 1.47 8.79 10.68
N VAL A 75 1.55 7.71 9.89
CA VAL A 75 2.55 6.64 10.05
C VAL A 75 3.94 7.16 9.71
N ILE A 76 4.09 7.96 8.64
CA ILE A 76 5.39 8.60 8.32
C ILE A 76 5.85 9.47 9.49
N THR A 77 4.96 10.27 10.07
CA THR A 77 5.27 11.15 11.20
C THR A 77 5.72 10.35 12.43
N GLU A 78 5.00 9.30 12.77
CA GLU A 78 5.34 8.40 13.86
C GLU A 78 6.69 7.69 13.63
N TRP A 79 6.87 7.10 12.45
CA TRP A 79 8.11 6.44 12.06
C TRP A 79 9.30 7.40 12.11
N LEU A 80 9.14 8.63 11.56
CA LEU A 80 10.19 9.64 11.55
C LEU A 80 10.66 10.00 12.95
N SER A 81 9.73 10.19 13.90
CA SER A 81 10.08 10.50 15.30
C SER A 81 10.88 9.37 15.96
N ARG A 82 10.53 8.13 15.64
CA ARG A 82 11.21 6.95 16.22
C ARG A 82 12.56 6.67 15.55
N VAL A 83 12.62 6.74 14.21
CA VAL A 83 13.88 6.47 13.51
C VAL A 83 14.98 7.47 13.86
N GLN A 84 14.63 8.74 14.10
CA GLN A 84 15.59 9.74 14.55
C GLN A 84 16.18 9.44 15.95
N ALA A 85 15.44 8.75 16.79
CA ALA A 85 15.88 8.37 18.13
C ALA A 85 16.63 7.02 18.16
N GLU A 86 16.25 6.07 17.30
CA GLU A 86 16.67 4.66 17.38
C GLU A 86 17.65 4.25 16.25
N SER A 87 17.71 5.00 15.14
CA SER A 87 18.50 4.64 13.95
C SER A 87 18.87 5.89 13.14
N LYS A 88 19.38 5.70 11.92
CA LYS A 88 19.68 6.80 10.97
C LYS A 88 18.71 6.77 9.78
N ILE A 89 18.31 7.96 9.35
CA ILE A 89 17.57 8.14 8.09
C ILE A 89 18.57 7.91 6.94
N ARG A 90 18.20 7.05 6.00
CA ARG A 90 19.00 6.74 4.81
C ARG A 90 18.88 7.83 3.76
N PRO A 91 19.84 7.95 2.83
CA PRO A 91 19.78 8.98 1.77
C PRO A 91 18.50 8.94 0.93
N GLU A 92 18.02 7.74 0.57
CA GLU A 92 16.81 7.54 -0.24
C GLU A 92 15.55 7.99 0.54
N GLU A 93 15.46 7.64 1.81
CA GLU A 93 14.39 8.08 2.72
C GLU A 93 14.45 9.60 2.94
N ALA A 94 15.65 10.16 3.15
CA ALA A 94 15.85 11.60 3.31
C ALA A 94 15.41 12.38 2.06
N GLN A 95 15.70 11.87 0.87
CA GLN A 95 15.26 12.47 -0.38
C GLN A 95 13.73 12.49 -0.49
N LEU A 96 13.06 11.36 -0.18
CA LEU A 96 11.60 11.25 -0.17
C LEU A 96 10.96 12.22 0.82
N LEU A 97 11.46 12.23 2.07
CA LEU A 97 10.96 13.11 3.13
C LEU A 97 11.18 14.59 2.81
N SER A 98 12.32 14.93 2.20
CA SER A 98 12.63 16.31 1.76
C SER A 98 11.68 16.78 0.66
N ALA A 99 11.40 15.91 -0.32
CA ALA A 99 10.43 16.20 -1.38
C ALA A 99 9.01 16.35 -0.81
N LEU A 100 8.61 15.48 0.12
CA LEU A 100 7.31 15.56 0.79
C LEU A 100 7.19 16.86 1.59
N LYS A 101 8.24 17.26 2.32
CA LYS A 101 8.29 18.55 3.02
C LYS A 101 8.15 19.73 2.06
N GLY A 102 8.79 19.67 0.89
CA GLY A 102 8.67 20.70 -0.15
C GLY A 102 7.27 20.82 -0.73
N ALA A 103 6.57 19.71 -0.90
CA ALA A 103 5.25 19.65 -1.54
C ALA A 103 4.07 19.85 -0.55
N ALA A 104 4.20 19.36 0.67
CA ALA A 104 3.12 19.30 1.67
C ALA A 104 3.38 20.16 2.93
N GLY A 105 4.56 20.80 3.03
CA GLY A 105 4.98 21.50 4.25
C GLY A 105 5.68 20.59 5.26
N ALA A 106 6.05 21.16 6.41
CA ALA A 106 6.73 20.44 7.48
C ALA A 106 5.77 19.45 8.19
N PRO A 107 6.31 18.34 8.79
CA PRO A 107 5.49 17.46 9.62
C PRO A 107 4.90 18.24 10.84
N PRO A 108 3.82 17.75 11.46
CA PRO A 108 3.21 16.42 11.28
C PRO A 108 2.34 16.31 10.03
N TRP A 109 2.41 15.15 9.36
CA TRP A 109 1.67 14.85 8.13
C TRP A 109 0.41 13.99 8.36
N GLY A 110 -0.33 14.26 9.43
CA GLY A 110 -1.49 13.45 9.83
C GLY A 110 -2.57 13.26 8.77
N ASP A 111 -2.77 14.29 7.94
CA ASP A 111 -3.88 14.37 6.98
C ASP A 111 -3.48 14.16 5.52
N LEU A 112 -2.38 13.47 5.25
CA LEU A 112 -1.99 13.14 3.89
C LEU A 112 -1.75 11.64 3.69
N TYR A 113 -1.72 11.24 2.43
CA TYR A 113 -1.34 9.92 2.00
C TYR A 113 -0.24 10.01 0.93
N LEU A 114 0.77 9.17 1.06
CA LEU A 114 1.90 9.09 0.15
C LEU A 114 1.96 7.68 -0.42
N PHE A 115 2.12 7.58 -1.75
CA PHE A 115 2.47 6.32 -2.37
C PHE A 115 3.54 6.50 -3.45
N GLY A 116 4.22 5.41 -3.75
CA GLY A 116 5.27 5.34 -4.75
C GLY A 116 4.92 4.41 -5.89
N VAL A 117 5.26 4.81 -7.11
CA VAL A 117 5.12 4.01 -8.33
C VAL A 117 6.40 4.04 -9.16
N CYS A 118 6.56 3.08 -10.06
CA CYS A 118 7.71 2.97 -10.94
C CYS A 118 7.31 3.05 -12.41
N ASP A 119 8.18 3.62 -13.24
CA ASP A 119 7.98 3.71 -14.69
C ASP A 119 8.43 2.44 -15.44
N GLU A 120 9.18 1.55 -14.78
CA GLU A 120 9.82 0.36 -15.39
C GLU A 120 8.81 -0.59 -16.06
N GLU A 121 7.60 -0.72 -15.53
CA GLU A 121 6.58 -1.64 -16.02
C GLU A 121 5.63 -1.03 -17.07
N GLY A 122 5.83 0.23 -17.39
CA GLY A 122 5.07 0.94 -18.41
C GLY A 122 3.79 1.63 -17.90
N PRO A 123 3.15 2.46 -18.76
CA PRO A 123 2.09 3.36 -18.33
C PRO A 123 0.81 2.64 -17.86
N ALA A 124 0.45 1.52 -18.49
CA ALA A 124 -0.78 0.80 -18.13
C ALA A 124 -0.70 0.20 -16.72
N GLU A 125 0.44 -0.40 -16.35
CA GLU A 125 0.66 -0.94 -15.02
C GLU A 125 0.74 0.19 -13.99
N LYS A 126 1.42 1.28 -14.30
CA LYS A 126 1.47 2.48 -13.46
C LYS A 126 0.08 3.04 -13.15
N ASP A 127 -0.83 3.05 -14.13
CA ASP A 127 -2.20 3.50 -13.93
C ASP A 127 -2.98 2.55 -13.01
N LEU A 128 -2.84 1.23 -13.18
CA LEU A 128 -3.44 0.23 -12.31
C LEU A 128 -2.94 0.36 -10.86
N VAL A 129 -1.63 0.47 -10.66
CA VAL A 129 -1.03 0.69 -9.34
C VAL A 129 -1.53 2.01 -8.75
N THR A 130 -1.57 3.09 -9.54
CA THR A 130 -2.08 4.39 -9.06
C THR A 130 -3.53 4.31 -8.59
N GLU A 131 -4.39 3.56 -9.28
CA GLU A 131 -5.78 3.34 -8.82
C GLU A 131 -5.84 2.53 -7.53
N HIS A 132 -5.04 1.48 -7.44
CA HIS A 132 -4.94 0.65 -6.24
C HIS A 132 -4.50 1.47 -5.02
N GLU A 133 -3.43 2.24 -5.16
CA GLU A 133 -2.91 3.10 -4.09
C GLU A 133 -3.87 4.25 -3.74
N THR A 134 -4.67 4.70 -4.70
CA THR A 134 -5.74 5.68 -4.45
C THR A 134 -6.86 5.09 -3.58
N ALA A 135 -7.18 3.81 -3.72
CA ALA A 135 -8.16 3.15 -2.86
C ALA A 135 -7.68 3.05 -1.40
N HIS A 136 -6.39 2.76 -1.18
CA HIS A 136 -5.77 2.85 0.14
C HIS A 136 -5.82 4.28 0.69
N ALA A 137 -5.50 5.29 -0.12
CA ALA A 137 -5.57 6.68 0.31
C ALA A 137 -6.98 7.07 0.79
N PHE A 138 -8.01 6.66 0.06
CA PHE A 138 -9.40 6.92 0.50
C PHE A 138 -9.75 6.21 1.80
N PHE A 139 -9.29 4.99 1.99
CA PHE A 139 -9.49 4.23 3.22
C PHE A 139 -8.85 4.92 4.43
N HIS A 140 -7.67 5.49 4.28
CA HIS A 140 -6.95 6.15 5.36
C HIS A 140 -7.43 7.57 5.64
N LEU A 141 -7.73 8.35 4.60
CA LEU A 141 -8.04 9.77 4.73
C LEU A 141 -9.52 10.07 5.02
N PHE A 142 -10.42 9.18 4.65
CA PHE A 142 -11.86 9.46 4.73
C PHE A 142 -12.61 8.41 5.57
N ASP A 143 -12.93 8.74 6.81
CA ASP A 143 -13.65 7.87 7.73
C ASP A 143 -14.97 7.30 7.18
N ARG A 144 -15.69 8.09 6.40
CA ARG A 144 -16.94 7.64 5.78
C ARG A 144 -16.68 6.57 4.71
N TYR A 145 -15.60 6.75 3.91
CA TYR A 145 -15.18 5.74 2.95
C TYR A 145 -14.80 4.45 3.67
N ARG A 146 -13.89 4.56 4.65
CA ARG A 146 -13.38 3.43 5.42
C ARG A 146 -14.48 2.61 6.07
N ARG A 147 -15.43 3.26 6.78
CA ARG A 147 -16.55 2.56 7.41
C ARG A 147 -17.40 1.79 6.41
N ARG A 148 -17.64 2.36 5.23
CA ARG A 148 -18.44 1.70 4.21
C ARG A 148 -17.69 0.55 3.54
N ALA A 149 -16.40 0.73 3.25
CA ALA A 149 -15.52 -0.33 2.74
C ALA A 149 -15.45 -1.51 3.72
N HIS A 150 -15.27 -1.25 5.02
CA HIS A 150 -15.32 -2.28 6.07
C HIS A 150 -16.64 -3.05 6.07
N ALA A 151 -17.78 -2.36 5.93
CA ALA A 151 -19.07 -3.01 5.87
C ALA A 151 -19.16 -3.98 4.68
N PHE A 152 -18.77 -3.55 3.49
CA PHE A 152 -18.76 -4.39 2.29
C PHE A 152 -17.80 -5.57 2.41
N VAL A 153 -16.59 -5.37 2.95
CA VAL A 153 -15.66 -6.47 3.23
C VAL A 153 -16.26 -7.46 4.21
N GLY A 154 -17.02 -6.96 5.21
CA GLY A 154 -17.74 -7.80 6.17
C GLY A 154 -18.87 -8.63 5.54
N GLU A 155 -19.51 -8.12 4.48
CA GLU A 155 -20.58 -8.80 3.72
C GLU A 155 -20.05 -9.84 2.73
N LEU A 156 -18.74 -9.89 2.45
CA LEU A 156 -18.13 -10.92 1.60
C LEU A 156 -18.35 -12.32 2.22
N PRO A 157 -18.57 -13.35 1.40
CA PRO A 157 -18.70 -14.73 1.89
C PRO A 157 -17.50 -15.11 2.77
N ARG A 158 -17.78 -15.79 3.88
CA ARG A 158 -16.76 -16.18 4.85
C ARG A 158 -15.58 -16.91 4.22
N ASP A 159 -15.86 -17.89 3.35
CA ASP A 159 -14.80 -18.68 2.71
C ASP A 159 -13.93 -17.83 1.79
N PHE A 160 -14.53 -16.85 1.10
CA PHE A 160 -13.79 -15.89 0.29
C PHE A 160 -12.83 -15.07 1.17
N ARG A 161 -13.33 -14.49 2.26
CA ARG A 161 -12.51 -13.70 3.19
C ARG A 161 -11.34 -14.51 3.75
N LEU A 162 -11.59 -15.73 4.21
CA LEU A 162 -10.54 -16.59 4.76
C LEU A 162 -9.44 -16.91 3.74
N ARG A 163 -9.80 -17.11 2.47
CA ARG A 163 -8.84 -17.34 1.38
C ARG A 163 -8.06 -16.07 1.06
N ALA A 164 -8.73 -14.92 0.98
CA ALA A 164 -8.07 -13.62 0.78
C ALA A 164 -7.06 -13.32 1.90
N GLU A 165 -7.47 -13.49 3.16
CA GLU A 165 -6.59 -13.33 4.32
C GLU A 165 -5.40 -14.30 4.30
N ALA A 166 -5.59 -15.54 3.85
CA ALA A 166 -4.50 -16.51 3.71
C ALA A 166 -3.48 -16.07 2.65
N VAL A 167 -3.94 -15.54 1.51
CA VAL A 167 -3.06 -14.99 0.47
C VAL A 167 -2.27 -13.80 1.01
N LEU A 168 -2.93 -12.84 1.66
CA LEU A 168 -2.27 -11.66 2.24
C LEU A 168 -1.23 -12.05 3.30
N ARG A 169 -1.56 -13.00 4.17
CA ARG A 169 -0.61 -13.53 5.16
C ARG A 169 0.59 -14.18 4.49
N GLY A 170 0.39 -14.97 3.44
CA GLY A 170 1.46 -15.59 2.64
C GLY A 170 2.36 -14.57 1.94
N LYS A 171 1.81 -13.40 1.60
CA LYS A 171 2.54 -12.25 1.07
C LYS A 171 3.37 -11.51 2.15
N GLY A 172 3.07 -11.69 3.42
CA GLY A 172 3.81 -11.06 4.52
C GLY A 172 3.13 -9.84 5.14
N TYR A 173 1.86 -9.58 4.82
CA TYR A 173 1.11 -8.51 5.47
C TYR A 173 0.76 -8.80 6.92
N HIS A 174 0.84 -7.79 7.77
CA HIS A 174 0.27 -7.84 9.11
C HIS A 174 -1.25 -7.84 9.05
N ARG A 175 -1.90 -8.56 9.97
CA ARG A 175 -3.37 -8.74 9.98
C ARG A 175 -4.18 -7.44 10.04
N SER A 176 -3.60 -6.36 10.58
CA SER A 176 -4.26 -5.04 10.63
C SER A 176 -4.48 -4.44 9.24
N ALA A 177 -3.66 -4.79 8.25
CA ALA A 177 -3.77 -4.33 6.88
C ALA A 177 -4.82 -5.10 6.05
N PHE A 178 -5.27 -6.28 6.49
CA PHE A 178 -6.14 -7.14 5.68
C PHE A 178 -7.42 -6.46 5.18
N PRO A 179 -8.21 -5.73 5.99
CA PRO A 179 -9.42 -5.09 5.48
C PRO A 179 -9.14 -4.03 4.43
N ASP A 180 -8.05 -3.28 4.58
CA ASP A 180 -7.61 -2.27 3.63
C ASP A 180 -7.13 -2.91 2.33
N GLU A 181 -6.26 -3.90 2.39
CA GLU A 181 -5.79 -4.64 1.22
C GLU A 181 -6.95 -5.31 0.46
N ILE A 182 -7.86 -5.99 1.17
CA ILE A 182 -9.02 -6.64 0.54
C ILE A 182 -9.87 -5.60 -0.22
N GLN A 183 -10.16 -4.45 0.41
CA GLN A 183 -10.96 -3.43 -0.28
C GLN A 183 -10.22 -2.84 -1.49
N ALA A 184 -8.92 -2.58 -1.41
CA ALA A 184 -8.15 -2.01 -2.49
C ALA A 184 -8.07 -2.96 -3.69
N TYR A 185 -7.67 -4.21 -3.49
CA TYR A 185 -7.64 -5.22 -4.57
C TYR A 185 -9.01 -5.46 -5.21
N LEU A 186 -10.08 -5.51 -4.42
CA LEU A 186 -11.41 -5.78 -4.96
C LEU A 186 -12.05 -4.56 -5.59
N SER A 187 -11.66 -3.35 -5.20
CA SER A 187 -12.18 -2.10 -5.79
C SER A 187 -11.58 -1.77 -7.15
N THR A 188 -10.29 -2.12 -7.37
CA THR A 188 -9.50 -1.64 -8.49
C THR A 188 -8.97 -2.75 -9.40
N GLY A 189 -8.76 -3.94 -8.87
CA GLY A 189 -8.22 -5.09 -9.61
C GLY A 189 -9.24 -5.78 -10.53
N ASP A 190 -8.76 -6.79 -11.27
CA ASP A 190 -9.62 -7.71 -12.00
C ASP A 190 -10.44 -8.54 -11.01
N PRO A 191 -11.78 -8.48 -11.03
CA PRO A 191 -12.63 -9.17 -10.08
C PRO A 191 -12.54 -10.70 -10.17
N ASP A 192 -12.12 -11.22 -11.31
CA ASP A 192 -12.01 -12.65 -11.56
C ASP A 192 -10.58 -13.19 -11.39
N HIS A 193 -9.59 -12.48 -11.97
CA HIS A 193 -8.21 -12.96 -12.12
C HIS A 193 -7.16 -12.14 -11.38
N GLY A 194 -7.53 -11.00 -10.77
CA GLY A 194 -6.62 -10.25 -9.91
C GLY A 194 -6.12 -11.07 -8.72
N MET A 195 -5.19 -10.57 -7.96
CA MET A 195 -4.57 -11.29 -6.83
C MET A 195 -5.59 -11.86 -5.85
N LEU A 196 -6.66 -11.11 -5.56
CA LEU A 196 -7.80 -11.55 -4.75
C LEU A 196 -9.05 -11.81 -5.61
N GLY A 197 -8.88 -12.09 -6.90
CA GLY A 197 -10.00 -12.38 -7.80
C GLY A 197 -10.70 -13.71 -7.47
N LEU A 198 -11.97 -13.82 -7.83
CA LEU A 198 -12.81 -14.99 -7.52
C LEU A 198 -12.20 -16.30 -8.01
N LYS A 199 -11.69 -16.33 -9.25
CA LYS A 199 -11.07 -17.53 -9.82
C LYS A 199 -9.70 -17.81 -9.20
N THR A 200 -8.91 -16.78 -8.95
CA THR A 200 -7.60 -16.89 -8.30
C THR A 200 -7.73 -17.51 -6.92
N LEU A 201 -8.75 -17.12 -6.16
CA LEU A 201 -9.04 -17.70 -4.85
C LEU A 201 -9.80 -19.04 -4.91
N GLY A 202 -10.07 -19.57 -6.11
CA GLY A 202 -10.81 -20.81 -6.29
C GLY A 202 -12.29 -20.72 -5.81
N CYS A 203 -12.86 -19.51 -5.86
CA CYS A 203 -14.25 -19.28 -5.48
C CYS A 203 -15.19 -19.57 -6.65
N ARG A 204 -16.23 -20.37 -6.44
CA ARG A 204 -17.22 -20.74 -7.47
C ARG A 204 -18.44 -19.81 -7.49
N ILE A 205 -18.38 -18.68 -6.84
CA ILE A 205 -19.49 -17.74 -6.71
C ILE A 205 -19.58 -16.92 -7.99
N LYS A 206 -20.71 -17.01 -8.69
CA LYS A 206 -20.93 -16.31 -9.96
C LYS A 206 -21.18 -14.80 -9.78
N GLN A 207 -21.71 -14.39 -8.63
CA GLN A 207 -21.99 -12.99 -8.31
C GLN A 207 -21.77 -12.76 -6.81
N VAL A 208 -21.05 -11.70 -6.48
CA VAL A 208 -20.82 -11.23 -5.11
C VAL A 208 -21.25 -9.77 -5.05
N PRO A 209 -22.50 -9.48 -4.64
CA PRO A 209 -23.01 -8.09 -4.61
C PRO A 209 -22.12 -7.12 -3.85
N ALA A 210 -21.47 -7.57 -2.77
CA ALA A 210 -20.53 -6.78 -1.99
C ALA A 210 -19.30 -6.34 -2.81
N LEU A 211 -18.87 -7.13 -3.80
CA LEU A 211 -17.76 -6.81 -4.69
C LEU A 211 -18.13 -5.68 -5.67
N GLU A 212 -19.32 -5.76 -6.27
CA GLU A 212 -19.84 -4.68 -7.12
C GLU A 212 -20.06 -3.39 -6.32
N ALA A 213 -20.56 -3.52 -5.08
CA ALA A 213 -20.74 -2.39 -4.16
C ALA A 213 -19.41 -1.73 -3.77
N LEU A 214 -18.35 -2.49 -3.52
CA LEU A 214 -17.00 -1.97 -3.27
C LEU A 214 -16.48 -1.16 -4.46
N ARG A 215 -16.56 -1.70 -5.67
CA ARG A 215 -16.12 -1.01 -6.90
C ARG A 215 -16.93 0.27 -7.13
N GLY A 216 -18.24 0.20 -7.02
CA GLY A 216 -19.11 1.37 -7.13
C GLY A 216 -18.78 2.44 -6.11
N HIS A 217 -18.52 2.04 -4.87
CA HIS A 217 -18.14 2.94 -3.79
C HIS A 217 -16.81 3.67 -4.08
N PHE A 218 -15.79 2.95 -4.54
CA PHE A 218 -14.51 3.54 -4.95
C PHE A 218 -14.69 4.57 -6.07
N LEU A 219 -15.40 4.21 -7.14
CA LEU A 219 -15.63 5.09 -8.29
C LEU A 219 -16.43 6.35 -7.91
N ASP A 220 -17.41 6.23 -7.02
CA ASP A 220 -18.18 7.37 -6.51
C ASP A 220 -17.29 8.32 -5.71
N TRP A 221 -16.40 7.79 -4.87
CA TRP A 221 -15.47 8.62 -4.12
C TRP A 221 -14.42 9.26 -5.02
N LYS A 222 -13.89 8.54 -6.00
CA LYS A 222 -12.94 9.10 -6.99
C LYS A 222 -13.53 10.33 -7.68
N ARG A 223 -14.80 10.25 -8.12
CA ARG A 223 -15.50 11.39 -8.73
C ARG A 223 -15.70 12.57 -7.76
N ARG A 224 -16.05 12.31 -6.53
CA ARG A 224 -16.28 13.36 -5.50
C ARG A 224 -15.01 14.08 -5.07
N VAL A 225 -13.88 13.40 -5.03
CA VAL A 225 -12.61 14.00 -4.58
C VAL A 225 -11.89 14.71 -5.73
N ALA A 226 -12.15 14.31 -6.99
CA ALA A 226 -11.57 14.94 -8.18
C ALA A 226 -12.34 16.21 -8.64
N GLY A 227 -13.60 16.38 -8.30
CA GLY A 227 -14.46 17.53 -8.67
C GLY A 227 -14.61 18.52 -7.58
#